data_789d02608678195114d2f13a49c3b887
#
_entry.id   789d02608678195114d2f13a49c3b887
#
_cell.length_a   1.000
_cell.length_b   1.000
_cell.length_c   1.000
_cell.angle_alpha   90.00
_cell.angle_beta   90.00
_cell.angle_gamma   90.00
#
_symmetry.space_group_name_H-M   'P 1'
#
loop_
_entity.id
_entity.type
_entity.pdbx_description
1 polymer ?
#
loop_
_entity_poly.entity_id
_entity_poly.type
_entity_poly.pdbx_seq_one_letter_code
_entity_poly.pdbx_strand_id
1 'polypeptide(L)'
;MSWTREIREVARGWRWGRRTMTPRSALDSTPPPKIWSYPTDWARTAAGRVARDVILDAALKPIIWNETTPEVFGLDNLEGVKGPVMFISNHSSHLDASIILTTLPHSWREKTATAAAKDYFFDVWWRSAFTALVYAGFPVERGAGEKATSKAKELIGEGWNIIVFPEGTRSTDGWLQRFRHGTSRLALDMRMPVVPIAIVGAYAAMPKGRSWPRKGRPPIRVRYGRPIVPREGETHQQLSLRMQQGVGELFDEDRTSWWEAARRAAKDETPSLAGPVGPGWLRTWEGSRPIRRSGKPPTWR
;
A
#
# COMPACT_ATOMS: atom_id res chain seq x y z
N MET A 1 16.72 15.53 24.02
CA MET A 1 15.81 16.33 23.18
C MET A 1 14.46 16.38 23.86
N SER A 2 13.90 17.58 24.07
CA SER A 2 12.73 17.77 24.98
C SER A 2 11.43 17.41 24.25
N TRP A 3 10.63 16.54 24.88
CA TRP A 3 9.27 16.13 24.49
C TRP A 3 8.36 17.32 24.13
N THR A 4 8.58 18.46 24.77
CA THR A 4 7.80 19.68 24.56
C THR A 4 8.04 20.31 23.16
N ARG A 5 9.18 20.06 22.53
CA ARG A 5 9.49 20.56 21.20
C ARG A 5 8.78 19.76 20.11
N GLU A 6 8.77 18.44 20.24
CA GLU A 6 8.10 17.54 19.29
C GLU A 6 6.57 17.70 19.32
N ILE A 7 5.97 17.80 20.53
CA ILE A 7 4.53 18.06 20.68
C ILE A 7 4.16 19.42 20.06
N ARG A 8 5.00 20.43 20.21
CA ARG A 8 4.74 21.76 19.64
C ARG A 8 4.86 21.78 18.10
N GLU A 9 5.70 20.96 17.52
CA GLU A 9 5.81 20.78 16.05
C GLU A 9 4.62 20.01 15.48
N VAL A 10 4.13 19.01 16.18
CA VAL A 10 2.90 18.29 15.85
C VAL A 10 1.68 19.22 15.95
N ALA A 11 1.59 20.05 17.01
CA ALA A 11 0.47 20.99 17.23
C ALA A 11 0.47 22.18 16.25
N ARG A 12 1.62 22.55 15.68
CA ARG A 12 1.74 23.63 14.68
C ARG A 12 1.30 23.23 13.26
N GLY A 13 0.62 22.09 13.11
CA GLY A 13 0.18 21.60 11.81
C GLY A 13 1.39 21.29 10.94
N TRP A 14 1.85 20.08 11.00
CA TRP A 14 2.93 19.52 10.22
C TRP A 14 2.79 19.91 8.74
N ARG A 15 3.50 20.96 8.32
CA ARG A 15 3.52 21.39 6.92
C ARG A 15 4.34 20.41 6.10
N TRP A 16 3.73 19.31 5.71
CA TRP A 16 4.30 18.40 4.75
C TRP A 16 4.35 19.07 3.38
N GLY A 17 5.55 19.35 2.88
CA GLY A 17 5.76 19.50 1.46
C GLY A 17 6.04 20.87 0.87
N ARG A 18 6.46 21.86 1.60
CA ARG A 18 7.28 22.91 0.99
C ARG A 18 8.75 22.57 1.22
N ARG A 19 9.41 22.01 0.21
CA ARG A 19 10.87 22.10 0.13
C ARG A 19 11.20 23.58 0.19
N THR A 20 11.88 23.99 1.25
CA THR A 20 12.49 25.31 1.28
C THR A 20 13.32 25.44 0.01
N MET A 21 13.16 26.55 -0.71
CA MET A 21 14.00 26.90 -1.86
C MET A 21 15.39 27.34 -1.37
N THR A 22 15.99 26.58 -0.47
CA THR A 22 17.37 26.76 -0.04
C THR A 22 18.28 26.28 -1.17
N PRO A 23 19.17 27.12 -1.68
CA PRO A 23 20.18 26.70 -2.64
C PRO A 23 20.95 25.49 -2.11
N ARG A 24 21.33 24.57 -2.98
CA ARG A 24 22.12 23.38 -2.59
C ARG A 24 23.39 23.72 -1.82
N SER A 25 23.98 24.90 -2.08
CA SER A 25 25.15 25.45 -1.37
C SER A 25 24.89 25.92 0.06
N ALA A 26 23.63 26.12 0.43
CA ALA A 26 23.20 26.50 1.77
C ALA A 26 22.57 25.35 2.56
N LEU A 27 22.57 24.14 2.00
CA LEU A 27 22.25 22.93 2.75
C LEU A 27 23.44 22.63 3.64
N ASP A 28 23.27 22.83 4.95
CA ASP A 28 24.23 22.35 5.94
C ASP A 28 24.62 20.91 5.61
N SER A 29 25.90 20.62 5.59
CA SER A 29 26.46 19.27 5.47
C SER A 29 26.25 18.48 6.77
N THR A 30 25.08 18.61 7.37
CA THR A 30 24.71 17.76 8.50
C THR A 30 24.69 16.32 8.01
N PRO A 31 25.49 15.44 8.62
CA PRO A 31 25.46 14.04 8.26
C PRO A 31 24.01 13.55 8.36
N PRO A 32 23.57 12.70 7.43
CA PRO A 32 22.22 12.17 7.48
C PRO A 32 21.96 11.65 8.90
N PRO A 33 20.78 11.91 9.47
CA PRO A 33 20.48 11.49 10.84
C PRO A 33 20.78 10.00 10.95
N LYS A 34 21.53 9.61 12.01
CA LYS A 34 21.77 8.18 12.29
C LYS A 34 20.42 7.50 12.37
N ILE A 35 20.09 6.74 11.33
CA ILE A 35 18.86 5.94 11.32
C ILE A 35 19.09 4.80 12.30
N TRP A 36 18.55 4.93 13.50
CA TRP A 36 18.60 3.89 14.50
C TRP A 36 17.81 2.69 13.99
N SER A 37 18.40 1.50 14.07
CA SER A 37 17.68 0.27 13.78
C SER A 37 16.93 -0.16 15.05
N TYR A 38 15.67 0.23 15.15
CA TYR A 38 14.82 -0.24 16.24
C TYR A 38 14.35 -1.68 15.96
N PRO A 39 14.47 -2.61 16.92
CA PRO A 39 14.00 -3.96 16.75
C PRO A 39 12.48 -3.98 16.54
N THR A 40 12.01 -4.75 15.58
CA THR A 40 10.58 -4.86 15.24
C THR A 40 10.04 -6.28 15.45
N ASP A 41 10.90 -7.25 15.76
CA ASP A 41 10.55 -8.68 15.82
C ASP A 41 9.57 -9.00 16.94
N TRP A 42 9.64 -8.26 18.06
CA TRP A 42 8.72 -8.37 19.19
C TRP A 42 7.24 -8.25 18.77
N ALA A 43 6.95 -7.42 17.78
CA ALA A 43 5.58 -7.19 17.30
C ALA A 43 5.01 -8.38 16.50
N ARG A 44 5.86 -9.35 16.13
CA ARG A 44 5.47 -10.56 15.40
C ARG A 44 5.36 -11.80 16.29
N THR A 45 5.66 -11.68 17.57
CA THR A 45 5.39 -12.72 18.58
C THR A 45 3.89 -13.00 18.69
N ALA A 46 3.51 -14.10 19.33
CA ALA A 46 2.10 -14.44 19.58
C ALA A 46 1.36 -13.31 20.30
N ALA A 47 1.96 -12.74 21.35
CA ALA A 47 1.39 -11.60 22.08
C ALA A 47 1.25 -10.35 21.19
N GLY A 48 2.25 -10.04 20.38
CA GLY A 48 2.20 -8.92 19.44
C GLY A 48 1.11 -9.09 18.37
N ARG A 49 0.87 -10.31 17.87
CA ARG A 49 -0.23 -10.60 16.94
C ARG A 49 -1.60 -10.37 17.58
N VAL A 50 -1.82 -10.92 18.78
CA VAL A 50 -3.09 -10.72 19.53
C VAL A 50 -3.33 -9.22 19.78
N ALA A 51 -2.32 -8.49 20.28
CA ALA A 51 -2.43 -7.06 20.50
C ALA A 51 -2.78 -6.29 19.22
N ARG A 52 -2.12 -6.65 18.09
CA ARG A 52 -2.42 -6.08 16.79
C ARG A 52 -3.85 -6.34 16.34
N ASP A 53 -4.35 -7.57 16.46
CA ASP A 53 -5.71 -7.91 16.07
C ASP A 53 -6.74 -7.11 16.88
N VAL A 54 -6.52 -6.96 18.19
CA VAL A 54 -7.38 -6.11 19.02
C VAL A 54 -7.34 -4.66 18.53
N ILE A 55 -6.16 -4.09 18.26
CA ILE A 55 -6.03 -2.72 17.75
C ILE A 55 -6.71 -2.56 16.40
N LEU A 56 -6.52 -3.52 15.49
CA LEU A 56 -7.12 -3.48 14.16
C LEU A 56 -8.65 -3.55 14.22
N ASP A 57 -9.22 -4.45 15.03
CA ASP A 57 -10.67 -4.67 15.06
C ASP A 57 -11.39 -3.68 15.98
N ALA A 58 -10.81 -3.33 17.15
CA ALA A 58 -11.47 -2.47 18.12
C ALA A 58 -11.22 -0.97 17.90
N ALA A 59 -10.16 -0.60 17.16
CA ALA A 59 -9.82 0.80 16.95
C ALA A 59 -9.70 1.17 15.46
N LEU A 60 -8.77 0.58 14.73
CA LEU A 60 -8.44 1.04 13.38
C LEU A 60 -9.59 0.82 12.39
N LYS A 61 -10.21 -0.36 12.41
CA LYS A 61 -11.34 -0.68 11.53
C LYS A 61 -12.54 0.22 11.81
N PRO A 62 -13.04 0.38 13.05
CA PRO A 62 -14.11 1.32 13.36
C PRO A 62 -13.81 2.76 12.91
N ILE A 63 -12.59 3.25 13.13
CA ILE A 63 -12.18 4.59 12.69
C ILE A 63 -12.28 4.70 11.16
N ILE A 64 -11.70 3.77 10.42
CA ILE A 64 -11.71 3.81 8.95
C ILE A 64 -13.15 3.70 8.41
N TRP A 65 -13.98 2.81 8.97
CA TRP A 65 -15.38 2.63 8.55
C TRP A 65 -16.28 3.80 8.95
N ASN A 66 -15.95 4.54 10.00
CA ASN A 66 -16.65 5.77 10.37
C ASN A 66 -16.29 6.93 9.44
N GLU A 67 -15.01 7.08 9.10
CA GLU A 67 -14.50 8.19 8.30
C GLU A 67 -14.63 7.98 6.78
N THR A 68 -14.76 6.71 6.35
CA THR A 68 -14.89 6.35 4.92
C THR A 68 -16.01 5.32 4.74
N THR A 69 -16.29 4.96 3.49
CA THR A 69 -17.22 3.86 3.18
C THR A 69 -16.48 2.80 2.36
N PRO A 70 -15.78 1.84 3.00
CA PRO A 70 -15.08 0.78 2.30
C PRO A 70 -16.05 -0.25 1.73
N GLU A 71 -15.83 -0.64 0.47
CA GLU A 71 -16.51 -1.73 -0.22
C GLU A 71 -15.45 -2.74 -0.67
N VAL A 72 -15.63 -4.03 -0.41
CA VAL A 72 -14.62 -5.07 -0.62
C VAL A 72 -15.14 -6.12 -1.60
N PHE A 73 -14.30 -6.47 -2.57
CA PHE A 73 -14.61 -7.40 -3.64
C PHE A 73 -13.44 -8.38 -3.87
N GLY A 74 -13.77 -9.58 -4.36
CA GLY A 74 -12.78 -10.55 -4.82
C GLY A 74 -12.02 -11.27 -3.71
N LEU A 75 -12.51 -11.29 -2.47
CA LEU A 75 -11.90 -12.09 -1.40
C LEU A 75 -11.97 -13.60 -1.66
N ASP A 76 -12.94 -14.04 -2.45
CA ASP A 76 -13.07 -15.39 -2.95
C ASP A 76 -11.86 -15.85 -3.80
N ASN A 77 -11.13 -14.93 -4.43
CA ASN A 77 -9.88 -15.22 -5.11
C ASN A 77 -8.75 -15.72 -4.19
N LEU A 78 -8.91 -15.57 -2.88
CA LEU A 78 -7.99 -16.10 -1.88
C LEU A 78 -8.32 -17.53 -1.44
N GLU A 79 -9.49 -18.05 -1.81
CA GLU A 79 -9.91 -19.40 -1.46
C GLU A 79 -9.02 -20.44 -2.14
N GLY A 80 -8.56 -21.43 -1.38
CA GLY A 80 -7.69 -22.49 -1.88
C GLY A 80 -6.23 -22.07 -2.16
N VAL A 81 -5.86 -20.80 -1.99
CA VAL A 81 -4.48 -20.34 -2.13
C VAL A 81 -3.67 -20.86 -0.95
N LYS A 82 -2.56 -21.57 -1.24
CA LYS A 82 -1.67 -22.17 -0.23
C LYS A 82 -0.39 -21.39 -0.07
N GLY A 83 0.11 -21.37 1.16
CA GLY A 83 1.41 -20.77 1.52
C GLY A 83 1.37 -19.25 1.62
N PRO A 84 2.49 -18.62 1.92
CA PRO A 84 2.60 -17.19 1.98
C PRO A 84 2.44 -16.56 0.59
N VAL A 85 1.76 -15.43 0.54
CA VAL A 85 1.55 -14.65 -0.68
C VAL A 85 2.08 -13.23 -0.53
N MET A 86 2.42 -12.63 -1.64
CA MET A 86 2.76 -11.22 -1.71
C MET A 86 1.54 -10.42 -2.17
N PHE A 87 0.96 -9.63 -1.28
CA PHE A 87 -0.07 -8.67 -1.63
C PHE A 87 0.58 -7.42 -2.22
N ILE A 88 0.22 -7.06 -3.44
CA ILE A 88 0.70 -5.84 -4.08
C ILE A 88 -0.48 -4.91 -4.36
N SER A 89 -0.25 -3.61 -4.22
CA SER A 89 -1.29 -2.62 -4.48
C SER A 89 -0.71 -1.33 -5.06
N ASN A 90 -1.57 -0.53 -5.70
CA ASN A 90 -1.30 0.89 -5.92
C ASN A 90 -1.12 1.60 -4.58
N HIS A 91 -0.34 2.69 -4.59
CA HIS A 91 -0.07 3.45 -3.37
C HIS A 91 -0.38 4.94 -3.55
N SER A 92 -1.52 5.35 -3.09
CA SER A 92 -2.02 6.71 -3.29
C SER A 92 -2.32 7.46 -1.98
N SER A 93 -2.45 6.73 -0.87
CA SER A 93 -2.86 7.27 0.42
C SER A 93 -2.12 6.61 1.60
N HIS A 94 -2.06 7.28 2.74
CA HIS A 94 -1.67 6.64 4.00
C HIS A 94 -2.70 5.61 4.49
N LEU A 95 -3.92 5.65 3.98
CA LEU A 95 -4.96 4.69 4.31
C LEU A 95 -4.72 3.31 3.69
N ASP A 96 -3.92 3.20 2.63
CA ASP A 96 -3.85 1.99 1.80
C ASP A 96 -3.49 0.74 2.61
N ALA A 97 -2.41 0.78 3.40
CA ALA A 97 -2.02 -0.35 4.24
C ALA A 97 -3.06 -0.68 5.31
N SER A 98 -3.64 0.35 5.93
CA SER A 98 -4.69 0.19 6.94
C SER A 98 -5.94 -0.45 6.35
N ILE A 99 -6.33 -0.04 5.15
CA ILE A 99 -7.48 -0.57 4.43
C ILE A 99 -7.24 -2.04 4.09
N ILE A 100 -6.08 -2.40 3.52
CA ILE A 100 -5.77 -3.80 3.22
C ILE A 100 -5.86 -4.65 4.49
N LEU A 101 -5.19 -4.26 5.57
CA LEU A 101 -5.17 -5.04 6.82
C LEU A 101 -6.55 -5.17 7.47
N THR A 102 -7.40 -4.14 7.38
CA THR A 102 -8.74 -4.17 7.97
C THR A 102 -9.80 -4.86 7.08
N THR A 103 -9.50 -5.08 5.80
CA THR A 103 -10.37 -5.80 4.86
C THR A 103 -9.97 -7.26 4.67
N LEU A 104 -8.72 -7.63 4.95
CA LEU A 104 -8.28 -9.02 4.90
C LEU A 104 -8.98 -9.87 5.96
N PRO A 105 -9.41 -11.10 5.62
CA PRO A 105 -9.86 -12.08 6.60
C PRO A 105 -8.79 -12.34 7.68
N HIS A 106 -9.21 -12.64 8.91
CA HIS A 106 -8.29 -12.85 10.04
C HIS A 106 -7.21 -13.89 9.73
N SER A 107 -7.56 -15.01 9.12
CA SER A 107 -6.64 -16.09 8.74
C SER A 107 -5.49 -15.64 7.84
N TRP A 108 -5.69 -14.62 7.02
CA TRP A 108 -4.66 -14.00 6.20
C TRP A 108 -3.92 -12.90 6.95
N ARG A 109 -4.67 -12.06 7.68
CA ARG A 109 -4.17 -10.86 8.35
C ARG A 109 -3.19 -11.17 9.48
N GLU A 110 -3.43 -12.21 10.28
CA GLU A 110 -2.64 -12.53 11.47
C GLU A 110 -1.14 -12.73 11.19
N LYS A 111 -0.81 -13.30 10.01
CA LYS A 111 0.56 -13.48 9.52
C LYS A 111 0.83 -12.64 8.27
N THR A 112 0.45 -11.38 8.30
CA THR A 112 0.74 -10.44 7.22
C THR A 112 1.58 -9.28 7.75
N ALA A 113 2.75 -9.06 7.13
CA ALA A 113 3.68 -7.99 7.44
C ALA A 113 3.75 -6.96 6.30
N THR A 114 3.89 -5.69 6.64
CA THR A 114 3.91 -4.60 5.65
C THR A 114 5.32 -4.05 5.47
N ALA A 115 5.78 -3.99 4.23
CA ALA A 115 7.03 -3.35 3.88
C ALA A 115 6.92 -1.84 4.06
N ALA A 116 7.73 -1.25 4.92
CA ALA A 116 7.66 0.17 5.24
C ALA A 116 9.04 0.84 5.05
N ALA A 117 9.02 2.06 4.49
CA ALA A 117 10.24 2.82 4.20
C ALA A 117 10.99 3.15 5.49
N LYS A 118 12.26 2.69 5.60
CA LYS A 118 13.09 2.85 6.79
C LYS A 118 13.29 4.31 7.18
N ASP A 119 13.56 5.14 6.20
CA ASP A 119 13.82 6.57 6.33
C ASP A 119 12.63 7.40 6.82
N TYR A 120 11.43 6.81 6.83
CA TYR A 120 10.19 7.51 7.16
C TYR A 120 9.48 6.94 8.39
N PHE A 121 9.42 5.63 8.53
CA PHE A 121 8.66 4.96 9.59
C PHE A 121 9.53 4.51 10.76
N PHE A 122 10.85 4.50 10.60
CA PHE A 122 11.79 3.98 11.59
C PHE A 122 12.84 5.01 12.00
N ASP A 123 12.55 6.29 11.83
CA ASP A 123 13.42 7.41 12.22
C ASP A 123 13.40 7.72 13.72
N VAL A 124 12.25 7.43 14.40
CA VAL A 124 12.06 7.61 15.85
C VAL A 124 11.41 6.37 16.46
N TRP A 125 11.74 6.07 17.70
CA TRP A 125 11.34 4.83 18.39
C TRP A 125 9.83 4.60 18.46
N TRP A 126 9.03 5.62 18.78
CA TRP A 126 7.58 5.48 18.91
C TRP A 126 6.88 5.22 17.58
N ARG A 127 7.37 5.83 16.49
CA ARG A 127 6.85 5.60 15.14
C ARG A 127 7.22 4.21 14.66
N SER A 128 8.44 3.77 14.96
CA SER A 128 8.89 2.41 14.70
C SER A 128 8.04 1.39 15.46
N ALA A 129 7.81 1.61 16.76
CA ALA A 129 7.00 0.74 17.61
C ALA A 129 5.53 0.68 17.12
N PHE A 130 4.94 1.81 16.78
CA PHE A 130 3.59 1.88 16.22
C PHE A 130 3.51 1.13 14.88
N THR A 131 4.45 1.37 13.96
CA THR A 131 4.49 0.71 12.66
C THR A 131 4.70 -0.78 12.79
N ALA A 132 5.59 -1.21 13.68
CA ALA A 132 5.82 -2.63 13.95
C ALA A 132 4.58 -3.30 14.54
N LEU A 133 3.92 -2.68 15.51
CA LEU A 133 2.75 -3.27 16.19
C LEU A 133 1.53 -3.32 15.27
N VAL A 134 1.13 -2.19 14.68
CA VAL A 134 -0.13 -2.08 13.94
C VAL A 134 -0.06 -2.75 12.57
N TYR A 135 1.08 -2.61 11.87
CA TYR A 135 1.23 -3.10 10.51
C TYR A 135 2.12 -4.34 10.40
N ALA A 136 2.60 -4.92 11.51
CA ALA A 136 3.73 -5.86 11.53
C ALA A 136 4.90 -5.35 10.69
N GLY A 137 5.06 -4.03 10.64
CA GLY A 137 5.93 -3.32 9.72
C GLY A 137 7.39 -3.72 9.88
N PHE A 138 8.06 -3.92 8.74
CA PHE A 138 9.50 -4.16 8.71
C PHE A 138 10.18 -3.13 7.80
N PRO A 139 11.41 -2.70 8.16
CA PRO A 139 12.10 -1.65 7.43
C PRO A 139 12.62 -2.13 6.08
N VAL A 140 12.36 -1.34 5.02
CA VAL A 140 12.94 -1.53 3.69
C VAL A 140 13.76 -0.30 3.33
N GLU A 141 15.02 -0.51 2.98
CA GLU A 141 15.91 0.55 2.50
C GLU A 141 15.76 0.73 0.99
N ARG A 142 15.39 1.94 0.59
CA ARG A 142 15.24 2.27 -0.83
C ARG A 142 16.61 2.31 -1.52
N GLY A 143 16.78 1.50 -2.57
CA GLY A 143 18.03 1.47 -3.34
C GLY A 143 19.15 0.60 -2.76
N ALA A 144 18.93 -0.12 -1.66
CA ALA A 144 19.94 -0.97 -1.03
C ALA A 144 20.11 -2.37 -1.68
N GLY A 145 19.56 -2.58 -2.88
CA GLY A 145 19.72 -3.86 -3.59
C GLY A 145 19.23 -5.06 -2.78
N GLU A 146 20.06 -6.09 -2.64
CA GLU A 146 19.70 -7.33 -1.92
C GLU A 146 19.45 -7.13 -0.43
N LYS A 147 20.13 -6.17 0.21
CA LYS A 147 19.89 -5.85 1.63
C LYS A 147 18.47 -5.36 1.89
N ALA A 148 17.84 -4.70 0.90
CA ALA A 148 16.46 -4.24 1.01
C ALA A 148 15.45 -5.39 1.14
N THR A 149 15.77 -6.57 0.63
CA THR A 149 14.88 -7.74 0.58
C THR A 149 15.20 -8.81 1.63
N SER A 150 16.34 -8.72 2.35
CA SER A 150 16.77 -9.75 3.28
C SER A 150 15.74 -10.04 4.38
N LYS A 151 15.20 -8.99 5.02
CA LYS A 151 14.16 -9.17 6.07
C LYS A 151 12.84 -9.70 5.50
N ALA A 152 12.49 -9.32 4.28
CA ALA A 152 11.33 -9.89 3.59
C ALA A 152 11.51 -11.38 3.33
N LYS A 153 12.69 -11.80 2.84
CA LYS A 153 13.01 -13.24 2.61
C LYS A 153 12.93 -14.07 3.90
N GLU A 154 13.45 -13.52 4.99
CA GLU A 154 13.36 -14.16 6.32
C GLU A 154 11.88 -14.37 6.72
N LEU A 155 11.05 -13.31 6.67
CA LEU A 155 9.64 -13.39 7.02
C LEU A 155 8.86 -14.36 6.13
N ILE A 156 9.13 -14.36 4.81
CA ILE A 156 8.52 -15.32 3.88
C ILE A 156 8.90 -16.75 4.26
N GLY A 157 10.17 -16.98 4.61
CA GLY A 157 10.64 -18.28 5.09
C GLY A 157 9.96 -18.76 6.38
N GLU A 158 9.52 -17.83 7.24
CA GLU A 158 8.72 -18.07 8.45
C GLU A 158 7.22 -18.23 8.17
N GLY A 159 6.79 -18.17 6.91
CA GLY A 159 5.40 -18.32 6.48
C GLY A 159 4.57 -17.04 6.59
N TRP A 160 5.21 -15.84 6.57
CA TRP A 160 4.49 -14.57 6.58
C TRP A 160 4.10 -14.13 5.16
N ASN A 161 2.89 -13.65 5.02
CA ASN A 161 2.46 -12.87 3.87
C ASN A 161 3.09 -11.47 3.94
N ILE A 162 3.34 -10.87 2.78
CA ILE A 162 3.98 -9.56 2.70
C ILE A 162 3.10 -8.60 1.90
N ILE A 163 2.77 -7.43 2.49
CA ILE A 163 2.19 -6.31 1.73
C ILE A 163 3.31 -5.43 1.21
N VAL A 164 3.31 -5.19 -0.09
CA VAL A 164 4.29 -4.33 -0.76
C VAL A 164 3.56 -3.37 -1.69
N PHE A 165 4.03 -2.11 -1.71
CA PHE A 165 3.63 -1.13 -2.70
C PHE A 165 4.75 -0.97 -3.73
N PRO A 166 4.63 -1.61 -4.92
CA PRO A 166 5.73 -1.70 -5.88
C PRO A 166 6.18 -0.36 -6.46
N GLU A 167 5.34 0.68 -6.35
CA GLU A 167 5.68 2.06 -6.72
C GLU A 167 6.84 2.63 -5.88
N GLY A 168 7.02 2.12 -4.65
CA GLY A 168 8.08 2.54 -3.70
C GLY A 168 7.87 3.92 -3.09
N THR A 169 6.84 4.64 -3.49
CA THR A 169 6.40 5.92 -2.90
C THR A 169 4.93 6.14 -3.20
N ARG A 170 4.26 6.96 -2.39
CA ARG A 170 2.88 7.33 -2.66
C ARG A 170 2.78 8.22 -3.89
N SER A 171 1.78 7.99 -4.71
CA SER A 171 1.42 8.85 -5.83
C SER A 171 1.17 10.28 -5.36
N THR A 172 1.60 11.25 -6.15
CA THR A 172 1.41 12.68 -5.87
C THR A 172 0.16 13.24 -6.53
N ASP A 173 -0.35 12.55 -7.53
CA ASP A 173 -1.48 12.98 -8.38
C ASP A 173 -2.64 11.96 -8.44
N GLY A 174 -2.52 10.86 -7.68
CA GLY A 174 -3.53 9.81 -7.60
C GLY A 174 -3.45 8.73 -8.67
N TRP A 175 -2.53 8.89 -9.63
CA TRP A 175 -2.32 7.92 -10.71
C TRP A 175 -1.20 6.95 -10.38
N LEU A 176 -1.30 5.72 -10.92
CA LEU A 176 -0.34 4.66 -10.70
C LEU A 176 1.05 5.05 -11.23
N GLN A 177 2.06 4.88 -10.40
CA GLN A 177 3.45 5.01 -10.79
C GLN A 177 3.98 3.68 -11.34
N ARG A 178 5.03 3.74 -12.15
CA ARG A 178 5.70 2.54 -12.66
C ARG A 178 6.17 1.66 -11.50
N PHE A 179 5.94 0.37 -11.58
CA PHE A 179 6.40 -0.61 -10.60
C PHE A 179 7.92 -0.79 -10.66
N ARG A 180 8.54 -0.82 -9.50
CA ARG A 180 9.96 -1.09 -9.34
C ARG A 180 10.21 -2.59 -9.34
N HIS A 181 11.28 -3.01 -10.01
CA HIS A 181 11.59 -4.42 -10.20
C HIS A 181 12.02 -5.18 -8.92
N GLY A 182 12.30 -4.50 -7.81
CA GLY A 182 12.67 -5.16 -6.55
C GLY A 182 11.59 -6.11 -6.02
N THR A 183 10.32 -5.75 -6.18
CA THR A 183 9.17 -6.57 -5.76
C THR A 183 9.04 -7.83 -6.61
N SER A 184 9.14 -7.71 -7.93
CA SER A 184 9.06 -8.85 -8.85
C SER A 184 10.28 -9.78 -8.71
N ARG A 185 11.48 -9.23 -8.46
CA ARG A 185 12.67 -10.03 -8.16
C ARG A 185 12.47 -10.86 -6.89
N LEU A 186 11.97 -10.24 -5.80
CA LEU A 186 11.68 -10.96 -4.56
C LEU A 186 10.66 -12.09 -4.77
N ALA A 187 9.60 -11.82 -5.53
CA ALA A 187 8.58 -12.83 -5.84
C ALA A 187 9.13 -14.00 -6.65
N LEU A 188 10.01 -13.75 -7.63
CA LEU A 188 10.71 -14.79 -8.39
C LEU A 188 11.67 -15.59 -7.51
N ASP A 189 12.54 -14.92 -6.74
CA ASP A 189 13.52 -15.55 -5.86
C ASP A 189 12.86 -16.52 -4.87
N MET A 190 11.70 -16.15 -4.35
CA MET A 190 10.95 -16.93 -3.35
C MET A 190 9.87 -17.83 -3.98
N ARG A 191 9.72 -17.84 -5.31
CA ARG A 191 8.62 -18.52 -6.05
C ARG A 191 7.25 -18.21 -5.45
N MET A 192 7.06 -16.98 -4.99
CA MET A 192 5.92 -16.56 -4.17
C MET A 192 4.75 -16.09 -5.05
N PRO A 193 3.54 -16.64 -4.88
CA PRO A 193 2.36 -16.11 -5.55
C PRO A 193 2.11 -14.65 -5.18
N VAL A 194 1.72 -13.84 -6.16
CA VAL A 194 1.46 -12.40 -5.99
C VAL A 194 -0.02 -12.14 -6.16
N VAL A 195 -0.67 -11.58 -5.16
CA VAL A 195 -2.08 -11.18 -5.20
C VAL A 195 -2.17 -9.69 -5.47
N PRO A 196 -2.65 -9.28 -6.65
CA PRO A 196 -2.86 -7.87 -6.95
C PRO A 196 -4.09 -7.34 -6.20
N ILE A 197 -3.98 -6.11 -5.71
CA ILE A 197 -5.07 -5.40 -5.04
C ILE A 197 -5.20 -4.02 -5.69
N ALA A 198 -6.42 -3.63 -6.04
CA ALA A 198 -6.72 -2.26 -6.44
C ALA A 198 -7.45 -1.53 -5.31
N ILE A 199 -6.93 -0.37 -4.91
CA ILE A 199 -7.57 0.53 -3.96
C ILE A 199 -8.02 1.77 -4.73
N VAL A 200 -9.31 1.89 -4.95
CA VAL A 200 -9.93 2.96 -5.73
C VAL A 200 -10.59 3.96 -4.80
N GLY A 201 -10.34 5.26 -5.01
CA GLY A 201 -10.91 6.34 -4.20
C GLY A 201 -10.08 6.77 -2.98
N ALA A 202 -9.05 6.03 -2.57
CA ALA A 202 -8.23 6.38 -1.40
C ALA A 202 -7.48 7.72 -1.57
N TYR A 203 -7.02 8.05 -2.77
CA TYR A 203 -6.41 9.35 -3.05
C TYR A 203 -7.43 10.49 -2.90
N ALA A 204 -8.63 10.33 -3.42
CA ALA A 204 -9.69 11.31 -3.27
C ALA A 204 -10.11 11.49 -1.80
N ALA A 205 -10.10 10.40 -1.02
CA ALA A 205 -10.41 10.41 0.41
C ALA A 205 -9.31 11.10 1.24
N MET A 206 -8.06 10.72 1.04
CA MET A 206 -6.92 11.25 1.80
C MET A 206 -5.66 11.34 0.92
N PRO A 207 -5.51 12.40 0.09
CA PRO A 207 -4.35 12.58 -0.76
C PRO A 207 -3.07 12.83 0.05
N LYS A 208 -1.93 12.67 -0.60
CA LYS A 208 -0.62 13.00 -0.02
C LYS A 208 -0.63 14.43 0.54
N GLY A 209 -0.21 14.60 1.80
CA GLY A 209 -0.20 15.89 2.50
C GLY A 209 -1.39 16.09 3.45
N ARG A 210 -2.38 15.21 3.44
CA ARG A 210 -3.42 15.17 4.47
C ARG A 210 -3.09 14.10 5.50
N SER A 211 -3.42 14.39 6.76
CA SER A 211 -3.29 13.45 7.90
C SER A 211 -4.61 12.78 8.30
N TRP A 212 -5.74 13.22 7.72
CA TRP A 212 -7.07 12.70 8.02
C TRP A 212 -7.95 12.67 6.77
N PRO A 213 -8.89 11.72 6.64
CA PRO A 213 -9.82 11.65 5.52
C PRO A 213 -10.66 12.93 5.34
N ARG A 214 -11.12 13.17 4.14
CA ARG A 214 -12.08 14.25 3.87
C ARG A 214 -13.42 13.92 4.53
N LYS A 215 -14.11 14.94 5.04
CA LYS A 215 -15.45 14.80 5.60
C LYS A 215 -16.42 14.24 4.56
N GLY A 216 -17.49 13.59 5.03
CA GLY A 216 -18.56 13.08 4.17
C GLY A 216 -18.42 11.61 3.83
N ARG A 217 -17.56 10.89 4.52
CA ARG A 217 -17.37 9.43 4.37
C ARG A 217 -17.13 9.04 2.91
N PRO A 218 -16.03 9.49 2.29
CA PRO A 218 -15.73 9.18 0.89
C PRO A 218 -15.70 7.67 0.67
N PRO A 219 -16.30 7.18 -0.43
CA PRO A 219 -16.26 5.76 -0.76
C PRO A 219 -14.86 5.32 -1.17
N ILE A 220 -14.48 4.12 -0.75
CA ILE A 220 -13.23 3.46 -1.13
C ILE A 220 -13.57 2.04 -1.52
N ARG A 221 -13.16 1.60 -2.71
CA ARG A 221 -13.33 0.21 -3.14
C ARG A 221 -12.00 -0.52 -3.14
N VAL A 222 -12.02 -1.71 -2.60
CA VAL A 222 -10.88 -2.62 -2.52
C VAL A 222 -11.20 -3.88 -3.30
N ARG A 223 -10.41 -4.18 -4.32
CA ARG A 223 -10.58 -5.39 -5.13
C ARG A 223 -9.36 -6.27 -5.02
N TYR A 224 -9.58 -7.50 -4.61
CA TYR A 224 -8.55 -8.55 -4.56
C TYR A 224 -8.62 -9.36 -5.85
N GLY A 225 -7.50 -9.43 -6.59
CA GLY A 225 -7.40 -10.17 -7.83
C GLY A 225 -6.94 -11.60 -7.64
N ARG A 226 -6.95 -12.35 -8.74
CA ARG A 226 -6.44 -13.72 -8.78
C ARG A 226 -4.92 -13.74 -8.56
N PRO A 227 -4.38 -14.75 -7.86
CA PRO A 227 -2.95 -14.87 -7.67
C PRO A 227 -2.18 -15.02 -8.98
N ILE A 228 -1.15 -14.21 -9.14
CA ILE A 228 -0.19 -14.27 -10.23
C ILE A 228 0.98 -15.15 -9.77
N VAL A 229 1.08 -16.35 -10.32
CA VAL A 229 2.19 -17.25 -10.01
C VAL A 229 3.38 -16.94 -10.92
N PRO A 230 4.61 -16.78 -10.39
CA PRO A 230 5.82 -16.67 -11.20
C PRO A 230 5.99 -17.89 -12.11
N ARG A 231 6.38 -17.66 -13.36
CA ARG A 231 6.56 -18.72 -14.37
C ARG A 231 8.03 -19.14 -14.42
N GLU A 232 8.29 -20.36 -14.83
CA GLU A 232 9.65 -20.83 -15.07
C GLU A 232 10.28 -20.03 -16.22
N GLY A 233 11.54 -19.59 -16.04
CA GLY A 233 12.22 -18.76 -17.04
C GLY A 233 11.74 -17.32 -17.15
N GLU A 234 10.74 -16.90 -16.36
CA GLU A 234 10.22 -15.53 -16.38
C GLU A 234 11.24 -14.54 -15.81
N THR A 235 11.45 -13.44 -16.53
CA THR A 235 12.30 -12.34 -16.04
C THR A 235 11.54 -11.46 -15.05
N HIS A 236 12.28 -10.75 -14.18
CA HIS A 236 11.69 -9.81 -13.25
C HIS A 236 10.95 -8.64 -13.94
N GLN A 237 11.36 -8.26 -15.16
CA GLN A 237 10.64 -7.26 -15.95
C GLN A 237 9.28 -7.79 -16.42
N GLN A 238 9.24 -9.03 -16.93
CA GLN A 238 8.00 -9.66 -17.39
C GLN A 238 7.00 -9.83 -16.22
N LEU A 239 7.47 -10.36 -15.09
CA LEU A 239 6.62 -10.48 -13.91
C LEU A 239 6.14 -9.10 -13.41
N SER A 240 7.00 -8.08 -13.41
CA SER A 240 6.63 -6.72 -13.01
C SER A 240 5.53 -6.14 -13.89
N LEU A 241 5.57 -6.39 -15.21
CA LEU A 241 4.53 -5.98 -16.15
C LEU A 241 3.21 -6.71 -15.85
N ARG A 242 3.24 -8.04 -15.67
CA ARG A 242 2.05 -8.81 -15.29
C ARG A 242 1.44 -8.36 -13.97
N MET A 243 2.27 -8.03 -12.99
CA MET A 243 1.82 -7.48 -11.70
C MET A 243 1.11 -6.13 -11.91
N GLN A 244 1.69 -5.24 -12.72
CA GLN A 244 1.09 -3.95 -13.02
C GLN A 244 -0.20 -4.09 -13.84
N GLN A 245 -0.23 -4.99 -14.82
CA GLN A 245 -1.43 -5.34 -15.58
C GLN A 245 -2.54 -5.88 -14.66
N GLY A 246 -2.23 -6.82 -13.76
CA GLY A 246 -3.20 -7.36 -12.82
C GLY A 246 -3.86 -6.29 -11.93
N VAL A 247 -3.11 -5.29 -11.47
CA VAL A 247 -3.69 -4.14 -10.79
C VAL A 247 -4.53 -3.29 -11.75
N GLY A 248 -4.07 -3.10 -13.00
CA GLY A 248 -4.80 -2.38 -14.06
C GLY A 248 -6.16 -3.00 -14.38
N GLU A 249 -6.21 -4.32 -14.51
CA GLU A 249 -7.43 -5.08 -14.75
C GLU A 249 -8.47 -4.87 -13.65
N LEU A 250 -8.04 -4.86 -12.38
CA LEU A 250 -8.94 -4.60 -11.25
C LEU A 250 -9.50 -3.16 -11.24
N PHE A 251 -8.72 -2.18 -11.70
CA PHE A 251 -9.23 -0.83 -11.90
C PHE A 251 -10.21 -0.73 -13.07
N ASP A 252 -9.98 -1.48 -14.15
CA ASP A 252 -10.90 -1.54 -15.29
C ASP A 252 -12.20 -2.24 -14.89
N GLU A 253 -12.11 -3.34 -14.15
CA GLU A 253 -13.25 -4.04 -13.56
C GLU A 253 -14.08 -3.09 -12.66
N ASP A 254 -13.42 -2.25 -11.86
CA ASP A 254 -14.09 -1.28 -11.01
C ASP A 254 -14.90 -0.23 -11.80
N ARG A 255 -14.40 0.15 -12.96
CA ARG A 255 -15.01 1.16 -13.84
C ARG A 255 -16.09 0.60 -14.76
N THR A 256 -16.01 -0.69 -15.07
CA THR A 256 -16.86 -1.35 -16.06
C THR A 256 -17.57 -2.58 -15.46
N SER A 257 -17.05 -3.75 -15.73
CA SER A 257 -17.48 -5.03 -15.18
C SER A 257 -16.34 -6.04 -15.29
N TRP A 258 -16.41 -7.12 -14.51
CA TRP A 258 -15.45 -8.23 -14.60
C TRP A 258 -15.32 -8.76 -16.04
N TRP A 259 -16.47 -8.94 -16.73
CA TRP A 259 -16.48 -9.49 -18.08
C TRP A 259 -15.79 -8.57 -19.09
N GLU A 260 -16.05 -7.27 -19.02
CA GLU A 260 -15.45 -6.30 -19.94
C GLU A 260 -13.95 -6.14 -19.68
N ALA A 261 -13.54 -6.09 -18.42
CA ALA A 261 -12.13 -6.04 -18.03
C ALA A 261 -11.37 -7.28 -18.50
N ALA A 262 -11.94 -8.48 -18.28
CA ALA A 262 -11.35 -9.75 -18.73
C ALA A 262 -11.24 -9.80 -20.26
N ARG A 263 -12.24 -9.32 -20.99
CA ARG A 263 -12.23 -9.24 -22.47
C ARG A 263 -11.11 -8.33 -22.98
N ARG A 264 -10.92 -7.17 -22.35
CA ARG A 264 -9.85 -6.23 -22.71
C ARG A 264 -8.47 -6.79 -22.36
N ALA A 265 -8.35 -7.40 -21.19
CA ALA A 265 -7.10 -8.04 -20.78
C ALA A 265 -6.67 -9.14 -21.74
N ALA A 266 -7.60 -9.96 -22.24
CA ALA A 266 -7.31 -11.00 -23.24
C ALA A 266 -6.83 -10.45 -24.59
N LYS A 267 -7.04 -9.15 -24.86
CA LYS A 267 -6.63 -8.46 -26.09
C LYS A 267 -5.48 -7.47 -25.86
N ASP A 268 -4.87 -7.46 -24.67
CA ASP A 268 -3.88 -6.44 -24.25
C ASP A 268 -4.40 -4.99 -24.35
N GLU A 269 -5.72 -4.79 -24.19
CA GLU A 269 -6.40 -3.49 -24.28
C GLU A 269 -6.72 -2.90 -22.91
N THR A 270 -6.16 -3.43 -21.83
CA THR A 270 -6.38 -2.90 -20.45
C THR A 270 -5.96 -1.43 -20.38
N PRO A 271 -6.84 -0.50 -19.94
CA PRO A 271 -6.51 0.91 -19.90
C PRO A 271 -5.32 1.22 -18.99
N SER A 272 -4.45 2.10 -19.48
CA SER A 272 -3.31 2.57 -18.69
C SER A 272 -3.77 3.33 -17.44
N LEU A 273 -3.15 3.04 -16.30
CA LEU A 273 -3.37 3.76 -15.04
C LEU A 273 -2.38 4.93 -14.84
N ALA A 274 -1.55 5.24 -15.82
CA ALA A 274 -0.58 6.34 -15.75
C ALA A 274 -1.25 7.73 -15.71
N GLY A 275 -2.56 7.79 -15.92
CA GLY A 275 -3.35 9.02 -15.92
C GLY A 275 -3.32 9.77 -17.26
N PRO A 276 -4.05 10.88 -17.36
CA PRO A 276 -4.14 11.65 -18.58
C PRO A 276 -2.81 12.31 -18.93
N VAL A 277 -2.58 12.49 -20.21
CA VAL A 277 -1.51 13.34 -20.71
C VAL A 277 -1.94 14.79 -20.53
N GLY A 278 -1.16 15.58 -19.76
CA GLY A 278 -1.51 16.98 -19.52
C GLY A 278 -0.76 17.60 -18.35
N PRO A 279 -1.06 18.85 -18.04
CA PRO A 279 -0.42 19.55 -16.95
C PRO A 279 -0.74 18.92 -15.59
N GLY A 280 0.17 19.06 -14.62
CA GLY A 280 0.06 18.39 -13.31
C GLY A 280 -1.21 18.73 -12.54
N TRP A 281 -1.73 19.93 -12.69
CA TRP A 281 -2.99 20.34 -12.05
C TRP A 281 -4.21 19.54 -12.55
N LEU A 282 -4.28 19.27 -13.86
CA LEU A 282 -5.35 18.46 -14.46
C LEU A 282 -5.31 17.03 -13.94
N ARG A 283 -4.11 16.43 -13.93
CA ARG A 283 -3.89 15.09 -13.40
C ARG A 283 -4.32 14.98 -11.93
N THR A 284 -3.89 15.94 -11.10
CA THR A 284 -4.25 15.99 -9.68
C THR A 284 -5.74 16.19 -9.48
N TRP A 285 -6.36 17.07 -10.29
CA TRP A 285 -7.81 17.32 -10.22
C TRP A 285 -8.60 16.05 -10.56
N GLU A 286 -8.29 15.37 -11.66
CA GLU A 286 -8.96 14.13 -12.05
C GLU A 286 -8.73 13.00 -11.03
N GLY A 287 -7.49 12.81 -10.54
CA GLY A 287 -7.18 11.81 -9.52
C GLY A 287 -7.90 12.07 -8.18
N SER A 288 -8.23 13.32 -7.89
CA SER A 288 -8.92 13.71 -6.65
C SER A 288 -10.46 13.67 -6.73
N ARG A 289 -11.02 13.33 -7.89
CA ARG A 289 -12.48 13.20 -8.02
C ARG A 289 -12.97 12.02 -7.18
N PRO A 290 -13.99 12.24 -6.31
CA PRO A 290 -14.54 11.14 -5.54
C PRO A 290 -15.22 10.13 -6.47
N ILE A 291 -15.03 8.84 -6.19
CA ILE A 291 -15.78 7.80 -6.87
C ILE A 291 -17.25 7.83 -6.41
N ARG A 292 -18.15 7.44 -7.28
CA ARG A 292 -19.56 7.27 -6.90
C ARG A 292 -19.69 6.03 -6.02
N ARG A 293 -20.56 6.09 -4.99
CA ARG A 293 -20.94 4.88 -4.27
C ARG A 293 -21.57 3.90 -5.27
N SER A 294 -21.28 2.60 -5.12
CA SER A 294 -21.97 1.59 -5.91
C SER A 294 -23.47 1.72 -5.63
N GLY A 295 -24.25 2.02 -6.65
CA GLY A 295 -25.69 1.92 -6.56
C GLY A 295 -26.05 0.47 -6.29
N LYS A 296 -27.15 0.17 -5.56
CA LYS A 296 -27.73 -1.16 -5.56
C LYS A 296 -27.84 -1.61 -7.01
N PRO A 297 -27.38 -2.84 -7.37
CA PRO A 297 -27.58 -3.34 -8.71
C PRO A 297 -29.08 -3.23 -9.05
N PRO A 298 -29.44 -2.84 -10.28
CA PRO A 298 -30.85 -2.77 -10.66
C PRO A 298 -31.46 -4.14 -10.40
N THR A 299 -32.41 -4.18 -9.47
CA THR A 299 -33.25 -5.37 -9.30
C THR A 299 -34.12 -5.46 -10.54
N TRP A 300 -33.71 -6.30 -11.48
CA TRP A 300 -34.57 -6.68 -12.57
C TRP A 300 -35.77 -7.42 -11.94
N ARG A 301 -36.92 -6.78 -11.96
CA ARG A 301 -38.21 -7.41 -11.68
C ARG A 301 -38.68 -8.12 -12.93
#